data_b0912763416761566370980f7927ebd2
#
_entry.id   b0912763416761566370980f7927ebd2
#
_cell.length_a   1.000
_cell.length_b   1.000
_cell.length_c   1.000
_cell.angle_alpha   90.00
_cell.angle_beta   90.00
_cell.angle_gamma   90.00
#
_symmetry.space_group_name_H-M   'P 1'
#
loop_
_entity.id
_entity.type
_entity.pdbx_description
1 polymer ?
#
loop_
_entity_poly.entity_id
_entity_poly.type
_entity_poly.pdbx_seq_one_letter_code
_entity_poly.pdbx_strand_id
1 'polypeptide(L)'
;MYISKQLTLARRIGLPALLLTLFLVTPCKFLLAQRLIPDLEPLAIDWLSFRAEPNGSGVVLNWSTTTDGQPVPFFIERSTDGEAWSTIGSVPALAAKLTQMYGFLDSLPLNGTSYYRLVRWLQPDSPQVSPVLSVHFSQPLAYLVRPNPVQGTLHLSVLSPASQRLELRLFSRDGKVVKGQEWSLSATQTDLQLDVSGLSSGLYFLEIVDNKGAHPQKVLIL
;
A
#
# COMPACT_ATOMS: atom_id res chain seq x y z
N MET A 1 15.72 -61.63 -34.12
CA MET A 1 15.27 -62.71 -34.97
C MET A 1 15.07 -62.15 -36.35
N TYR A 2 15.94 -62.62 -37.27
CA TYR A 2 15.90 -62.55 -38.72
C TYR A 2 16.10 -61.16 -39.39
N ILE A 3 17.31 -60.86 -39.86
CA ILE A 3 18.10 -61.42 -41.03
C ILE A 3 17.47 -60.93 -42.33
N SER A 4 18.14 -60.04 -43.04
CA SER A 4 19.27 -60.20 -43.94
C SER A 4 18.87 -60.05 -45.41
N LYS A 5 19.77 -59.36 -46.11
CA LYS A 5 20.21 -59.60 -47.49
C LYS A 5 19.26 -59.19 -48.63
N GLN A 6 19.73 -58.61 -49.68
CA GLN A 6 20.84 -58.76 -50.62
C GLN A 6 21.05 -57.46 -51.39
N LEU A 7 22.03 -56.85 -51.63
CA LEU A 7 23.16 -57.06 -52.54
C LEU A 7 22.87 -57.46 -54.01
N THR A 8 23.55 -56.67 -54.85
CA THR A 8 24.00 -56.84 -56.23
C THR A 8 23.07 -56.35 -57.32
N LEU A 9 23.51 -55.60 -58.31
CA LEU A 9 24.69 -55.66 -59.19
C LEU A 9 24.73 -54.44 -60.13
N ALA A 10 25.83 -53.80 -60.15
CA ALA A 10 26.53 -53.12 -61.19
C ALA A 10 26.04 -53.18 -62.65
N ARG A 11 26.14 -52.09 -63.38
CA ARG A 11 27.06 -51.94 -64.52
C ARG A 11 26.93 -50.60 -65.23
N ARG A 12 28.02 -49.88 -65.26
CA ARG A 12 28.65 -49.14 -66.36
C ARG A 12 27.74 -48.59 -67.45
N ILE A 13 27.78 -47.25 -67.62
CA ILE A 13 28.11 -46.57 -68.89
C ILE A 13 28.59 -45.18 -68.56
N GLY A 14 29.64 -44.73 -69.24
CA GLY A 14 30.54 -43.67 -69.06
C GLY A 14 30.04 -42.23 -69.34
N LEU A 15 30.76 -41.37 -68.72
CA LEU A 15 31.17 -40.00 -68.95
C LEU A 15 30.46 -39.13 -70.02
N PRO A 16 30.30 -37.75 -69.81
CA PRO A 16 31.46 -36.89 -69.57
C PRO A 16 31.24 -35.85 -68.45
N ALA A 17 32.37 -35.32 -68.00
CA ALA A 17 32.54 -34.22 -67.12
C ALA A 17 31.71 -32.95 -67.53
N LEU A 18 30.84 -32.50 -66.72
CA LEU A 18 30.31 -31.17 -66.80
C LEU A 18 30.59 -30.47 -65.46
N LEU A 19 31.33 -29.37 -65.56
CA LEU A 19 31.74 -28.51 -64.49
C LEU A 19 30.56 -28.21 -63.55
N LEU A 20 30.62 -28.74 -62.32
CA LEU A 20 29.78 -28.29 -61.21
C LEU A 20 30.47 -27.07 -60.59
N THR A 21 30.18 -25.89 -61.11
CA THR A 21 30.47 -24.65 -60.41
C THR A 21 29.59 -24.56 -59.19
N LEU A 22 30.19 -24.95 -58.07
CA LEU A 22 29.60 -24.82 -56.73
C LEU A 22 29.46 -23.33 -56.44
N PHE A 23 28.28 -22.77 -56.66
CA PHE A 23 27.92 -21.47 -56.12
C PHE A 23 27.88 -21.61 -54.60
N LEU A 24 29.00 -21.30 -53.97
CA LEU A 24 29.07 -20.94 -52.57
C LEU A 24 28.29 -19.65 -52.39
N VAL A 25 26.97 -19.72 -52.28
CA VAL A 25 26.16 -18.66 -51.73
C VAL A 25 26.47 -18.61 -50.24
N THR A 26 27.47 -17.82 -49.92
CA THR A 26 27.80 -17.48 -48.54
C THR A 26 26.55 -16.91 -47.84
N PRO A 27 26.18 -17.41 -46.68
CA PRO A 27 25.11 -16.83 -45.85
C PRO A 27 25.65 -15.62 -45.11
N CYS A 28 26.18 -14.64 -45.86
CA CYS A 28 26.78 -13.43 -45.29
C CYS A 28 25.82 -12.25 -45.22
N LYS A 29 24.53 -12.45 -45.50
CA LYS A 29 23.54 -11.33 -45.43
C LYS A 29 22.55 -11.49 -44.28
N PHE A 30 22.59 -12.56 -43.51
CA PHE A 30 21.68 -12.72 -42.35
C PHE A 30 22.28 -12.29 -41.01
N LEU A 31 23.60 -12.00 -40.98
CA LEU A 31 24.29 -11.62 -39.75
C LEU A 31 24.39 -10.09 -39.53
N LEU A 32 23.95 -9.27 -40.48
CA LEU A 32 24.04 -7.81 -40.38
C LEU A 32 22.71 -7.17 -39.92
N ALA A 33 21.62 -7.90 -39.86
CA ALA A 33 20.32 -7.36 -39.41
C ALA A 33 20.09 -7.47 -37.91
N GLN A 34 20.92 -8.22 -37.18
CA GLN A 34 20.81 -8.37 -35.72
C GLN A 34 21.63 -7.34 -34.90
N ARG A 35 22.28 -6.40 -35.56
CA ARG A 35 23.23 -5.50 -34.88
C ARG A 35 22.82 -4.02 -34.86
N LEU A 36 21.55 -3.71 -35.09
CA LEU A 36 21.04 -2.33 -35.11
C LEU A 36 19.72 -2.09 -34.37
N ILE A 37 19.40 -2.93 -33.42
CA ILE A 37 18.54 -2.47 -32.33
C ILE A 37 19.52 -2.24 -31.18
N PRO A 38 19.87 -1.00 -30.83
CA PRO A 38 20.49 -0.78 -29.54
C PRO A 38 19.52 -1.39 -28.54
N ASP A 39 20.00 -2.26 -27.66
CA ASP A 39 19.31 -2.57 -26.42
C ASP A 39 19.04 -1.20 -25.78
N LEU A 40 17.86 -0.67 -26.04
CA LEU A 40 17.35 0.45 -25.28
C LEU A 40 17.10 -0.12 -23.89
N GLU A 41 18.17 -0.15 -23.09
CA GLU A 41 18.04 -0.33 -21.67
C GLU A 41 16.88 0.59 -21.23
N PRO A 42 15.82 0.06 -20.64
CA PRO A 42 14.71 0.88 -20.19
C PRO A 42 15.30 1.93 -19.25
N LEU A 43 15.16 3.20 -19.62
CA LEU A 43 15.65 4.33 -18.84
C LEU A 43 15.07 4.21 -17.44
N ALA A 44 15.94 4.01 -16.45
CA ALA A 44 15.54 4.04 -15.06
C ALA A 44 14.93 5.41 -14.78
N ILE A 45 13.82 5.43 -14.04
CA ILE A 45 13.28 6.69 -13.53
C ILE A 45 14.06 7.12 -12.29
N ASP A 46 14.20 8.43 -12.13
CA ASP A 46 14.69 8.99 -10.86
C ASP A 46 13.52 9.22 -9.92
N TRP A 47 13.64 8.72 -8.71
CA TRP A 47 12.73 9.01 -7.60
C TRP A 47 13.09 10.39 -7.03
N LEU A 48 12.40 11.45 -7.47
CA LEU A 48 12.69 12.83 -7.04
C LEU A 48 12.19 13.09 -5.62
N SER A 49 11.06 12.51 -5.28
CA SER A 49 10.52 12.54 -3.91
C SER A 49 9.66 11.31 -3.66
N PHE A 50 9.64 10.84 -2.41
CA PHE A 50 8.68 9.88 -1.92
C PHE A 50 8.41 10.18 -0.46
N ARG A 51 7.15 10.37 -0.08
CA ARG A 51 6.70 10.68 1.28
C ARG A 51 5.47 9.87 1.60
N ALA A 52 5.34 9.49 2.88
CA ALA A 52 4.18 8.81 3.41
C ALA A 52 3.88 9.39 4.80
N GLU A 53 2.67 9.87 5.00
CA GLU A 53 2.27 10.57 6.23
C GLU A 53 0.86 10.14 6.66
N PRO A 54 0.62 9.95 7.97
CA PRO A 54 -0.72 9.74 8.49
C PRO A 54 -1.62 10.94 8.16
N ASN A 55 -2.86 10.64 7.73
CA ASN A 55 -3.87 11.66 7.46
C ASN A 55 -5.26 11.15 7.90
N GLY A 56 -5.71 11.60 9.05
CA GLY A 56 -6.98 11.13 9.62
C GLY A 56 -6.97 9.64 9.89
N SER A 57 -7.83 8.88 9.20
CA SER A 57 -7.94 7.42 9.31
C SER A 57 -7.09 6.65 8.30
N GLY A 58 -6.25 7.33 7.50
CA GLY A 58 -5.45 6.75 6.44
C GLY A 58 -3.99 7.15 6.49
N VAL A 59 -3.21 6.61 5.53
CA VAL A 59 -1.85 7.05 5.23
C VAL A 59 -1.83 7.54 3.78
N VAL A 60 -1.43 8.79 3.58
CA VAL A 60 -1.26 9.40 2.26
C VAL A 60 0.17 9.22 1.80
N LEU A 61 0.33 8.63 0.63
CA LEU A 61 1.61 8.51 -0.06
C LEU A 61 1.64 9.50 -1.23
N ASN A 62 2.72 10.27 -1.32
CA ASN A 62 2.96 11.18 -2.42
C ASN A 62 4.37 10.96 -2.97
N TRP A 63 4.50 10.95 -4.30
CA TRP A 63 5.82 10.83 -4.92
C TRP A 63 5.89 11.63 -6.22
N SER A 64 7.10 11.92 -6.63
CA SER A 64 7.39 12.48 -7.93
C SER A 64 8.57 11.76 -8.56
N THR A 65 8.50 11.61 -9.86
CA THR A 65 9.54 10.95 -10.66
C THR A 65 9.85 11.74 -11.92
N THR A 66 11.07 11.59 -12.46
CA THR A 66 11.27 11.79 -13.88
C THR A 66 10.44 10.72 -14.63
N THR A 67 10.08 10.98 -15.86
CA THR A 67 9.34 9.99 -16.64
C THR A 67 10.16 9.53 -17.83
N ASP A 68 10.13 8.23 -18.08
CA ASP A 68 10.69 7.57 -19.26
C ASP A 68 9.70 7.51 -20.43
N GLY A 69 8.48 8.05 -20.24
CA GLY A 69 7.39 7.98 -21.22
C GLY A 69 6.70 6.60 -21.27
N GLN A 70 7.07 5.66 -20.40
CA GLN A 70 6.48 4.33 -20.36
C GLN A 70 5.24 4.32 -19.45
N PRO A 71 4.08 3.83 -19.93
CA PRO A 71 2.85 3.78 -19.16
C PRO A 71 2.81 2.59 -18.18
N VAL A 72 3.95 2.30 -17.54
CA VAL A 72 4.06 1.21 -16.56
C VAL A 72 3.59 1.68 -15.19
N PRO A 73 2.59 1.04 -14.57
CA PRO A 73 2.03 1.49 -13.31
C PRO A 73 3.03 1.37 -12.15
N PHE A 74 2.81 2.20 -11.14
CA PHE A 74 3.43 2.06 -9.83
C PHE A 74 2.58 1.13 -8.99
N PHE A 75 3.17 0.07 -8.47
CA PHE A 75 2.57 -0.77 -7.44
C PHE A 75 2.99 -0.24 -6.09
N ILE A 76 2.01 -0.06 -5.20
CA ILE A 76 2.24 0.36 -3.84
C ILE A 76 2.29 -0.88 -2.97
N GLU A 77 3.40 -1.08 -2.30
CA GLU A 77 3.62 -2.21 -1.41
C GLU A 77 3.77 -1.76 0.03
N ARG A 78 3.17 -2.53 0.93
CA ARG A 78 3.23 -2.34 2.37
C ARG A 78 3.76 -3.59 3.05
N SER A 79 4.54 -3.39 4.13
CA SER A 79 5.10 -4.44 4.98
C SER A 79 4.97 -4.07 6.45
N THR A 80 4.93 -5.05 7.34
CA THR A 80 5.00 -4.88 8.80
C THR A 80 6.41 -4.99 9.36
N ASP A 81 7.32 -5.61 8.61
CA ASP A 81 8.69 -5.95 9.04
C ASP A 81 9.78 -5.42 8.10
N GLY A 82 9.41 -4.91 6.92
CA GLY A 82 10.33 -4.48 5.88
C GLY A 82 10.88 -5.62 5.01
N GLU A 83 10.47 -6.86 5.25
CA GLU A 83 10.93 -8.06 4.56
C GLU A 83 9.79 -8.66 3.69
N ALA A 84 8.66 -8.97 4.29
CA ALA A 84 7.49 -9.50 3.59
C ALA A 84 6.59 -8.36 3.08
N TRP A 85 6.42 -8.29 1.76
CA TRP A 85 5.70 -7.21 1.10
C TRP A 85 4.38 -7.65 0.50
N SER A 86 3.35 -6.83 0.68
CA SER A 86 2.04 -7.02 0.07
C SER A 86 1.67 -5.82 -0.78
N THR A 87 1.26 -6.06 -2.02
CA THR A 87 0.72 -5.00 -2.88
C THR A 87 -0.65 -4.57 -2.37
N ILE A 88 -0.81 -3.29 -2.04
CA ILE A 88 -2.05 -2.71 -1.53
C ILE A 88 -2.79 -1.85 -2.56
N GLY A 89 -2.17 -1.60 -3.70
CA GLY A 89 -2.78 -0.86 -4.81
C GLY A 89 -1.81 -0.57 -5.94
N SER A 90 -2.33 0.10 -6.97
CA SER A 90 -1.52 0.57 -8.09
C SER A 90 -2.00 1.92 -8.60
N VAL A 91 -1.08 2.71 -9.13
CA VAL A 91 -1.35 4.02 -9.75
C VAL A 91 -0.78 4.01 -11.17
N PRO A 92 -1.60 4.26 -12.20
CA PRO A 92 -1.13 4.34 -13.57
C PRO A 92 -0.06 5.43 -13.75
N ALA A 93 1.00 5.13 -14.47
CA ALA A 93 1.96 6.16 -14.87
C ALA A 93 1.44 6.91 -16.10
N LEU A 94 1.66 8.22 -16.10
CA LEU A 94 1.33 9.05 -17.25
C LEU A 94 2.46 8.99 -18.30
N ALA A 95 2.12 8.76 -19.55
CA ALA A 95 3.05 8.76 -20.67
C ALA A 95 3.43 10.22 -21.04
N ALA A 96 4.07 10.92 -20.12
CA ALA A 96 4.52 12.29 -20.30
C ALA A 96 6.04 12.37 -20.21
N LYS A 97 6.66 13.38 -20.85
CA LYS A 97 8.13 13.55 -20.85
C LYS A 97 8.62 14.54 -19.78
N LEU A 98 7.83 14.80 -18.76
CA LEU A 98 8.14 15.78 -17.71
C LEU A 98 8.01 15.11 -16.36
N THR A 99 8.58 15.73 -15.33
CA THR A 99 8.34 15.34 -13.93
C THR A 99 6.85 15.27 -13.64
N GLN A 100 6.41 14.16 -13.07
CA GLN A 100 5.02 13.92 -12.70
C GLN A 100 4.91 13.68 -11.19
N MET A 101 3.80 14.16 -10.64
CA MET A 101 3.43 13.94 -9.25
C MET A 101 2.30 12.93 -9.18
N TYR A 102 2.37 12.04 -8.22
CA TYR A 102 1.39 10.97 -7.99
C TYR A 102 1.03 10.92 -6.51
N GLY A 103 -0.13 10.36 -6.24
CA GLY A 103 -0.60 10.13 -4.88
C GLY A 103 -1.39 8.84 -4.75
N PHE A 104 -1.36 8.27 -3.56
CA PHE A 104 -2.14 7.10 -3.18
C PHE A 104 -2.58 7.24 -1.73
N LEU A 105 -3.81 6.82 -1.43
CA LEU A 105 -4.34 6.75 -0.07
C LEU A 105 -4.46 5.28 0.35
N ASP A 106 -3.66 4.87 1.32
CA ASP A 106 -3.94 3.68 2.09
C ASP A 106 -5.06 3.99 3.09
N SER A 107 -6.28 3.59 2.75
CA SER A 107 -7.48 3.83 3.58
C SER A 107 -7.66 2.83 4.71
N LEU A 108 -6.86 1.76 4.72
CA LEU A 108 -6.89 0.71 5.73
C LEU A 108 -5.46 0.40 6.24
N PRO A 109 -4.75 1.41 6.78
CA PRO A 109 -3.41 1.21 7.29
C PRO A 109 -3.44 0.30 8.52
N LEU A 110 -2.32 -0.38 8.76
CA LEU A 110 -2.16 -1.19 9.96
C LEU A 110 -1.81 -0.29 11.15
N ASN A 111 -2.31 -0.62 12.33
CA ASN A 111 -1.88 0.04 13.55
C ASN A 111 -0.42 -0.32 13.87
N GLY A 112 0.34 0.67 14.33
CA GLY A 112 1.76 0.53 14.59
C GLY A 112 2.63 1.01 13.44
N THR A 113 3.84 0.48 13.33
CA THR A 113 4.77 0.82 12.26
C THR A 113 4.53 -0.04 11.04
N SER A 114 4.39 0.60 9.90
CA SER A 114 4.35 -0.02 8.57
C SER A 114 5.46 0.57 7.71
N TYR A 115 5.93 -0.24 6.77
CA TYR A 115 6.89 0.15 5.76
C TYR A 115 6.19 0.22 4.42
N TYR A 116 6.55 1.21 3.62
CA TYR A 116 5.98 1.43 2.28
C TYR A 116 7.09 1.55 1.27
N ARG A 117 6.87 0.99 0.08
CA ARG A 117 7.71 1.19 -1.10
C ARG A 117 6.86 1.19 -2.36
N LEU A 118 7.44 1.73 -3.43
CA LEU A 118 6.87 1.72 -4.77
C LEU A 118 7.68 0.76 -5.65
N VAL A 119 6.99 0.02 -6.49
CA VAL A 119 7.61 -0.94 -7.42
C VAL A 119 7.07 -0.70 -8.82
N ARG A 120 7.94 -0.68 -9.82
CA ARG A 120 7.61 -0.69 -11.26
C ARG A 120 8.27 -1.88 -11.92
N TRP A 121 7.53 -2.59 -12.73
CA TRP A 121 8.02 -3.75 -13.48
C TRP A 121 8.18 -3.39 -14.95
N LEU A 122 9.32 -2.83 -15.34
CA LEU A 122 9.63 -2.56 -16.75
C LEU A 122 9.97 -3.83 -17.52
N GLN A 123 10.58 -4.79 -16.83
CA GLN A 123 10.86 -6.14 -17.31
C GLN A 123 10.46 -7.14 -16.22
N PRO A 124 10.09 -8.40 -16.57
CA PRO A 124 9.61 -9.38 -15.61
C PRO A 124 10.55 -9.65 -14.44
N ASP A 125 11.86 -9.59 -14.66
CA ASP A 125 12.87 -9.97 -13.67
C ASP A 125 13.68 -8.77 -13.13
N SER A 126 13.32 -7.54 -13.50
CA SER A 126 14.06 -6.34 -13.08
C SER A 126 13.12 -5.21 -12.64
N PRO A 127 12.62 -5.26 -11.40
CA PRO A 127 11.79 -4.18 -10.87
C PRO A 127 12.64 -2.97 -10.50
N GLN A 128 12.08 -1.80 -10.75
CA GLN A 128 12.56 -0.54 -10.16
C GLN A 128 11.85 -0.32 -8.85
N VAL A 129 12.61 -0.18 -7.77
CA VAL A 129 12.08 -0.04 -6.41
C VAL A 129 12.49 1.31 -5.83
N SER A 130 11.56 1.98 -5.17
CA SER A 130 11.82 3.24 -4.44
C SER A 130 12.59 2.98 -3.15
N PRO A 131 13.13 4.03 -2.51
CA PRO A 131 13.47 3.95 -1.09
C PRO A 131 12.29 3.44 -0.26
N VAL A 132 12.59 2.77 0.86
CA VAL A 132 11.60 2.32 1.83
C VAL A 132 11.33 3.43 2.84
N LEU A 133 10.06 3.71 3.10
CA LEU A 133 9.62 4.64 4.14
C LEU A 133 8.99 3.88 5.29
N SER A 134 9.24 4.30 6.52
CA SER A 134 8.53 3.82 7.70
C SER A 134 7.51 4.87 8.15
N VAL A 135 6.31 4.42 8.47
CA VAL A 135 5.21 5.26 8.97
C VAL A 135 4.63 4.61 10.22
N HIS A 136 4.53 5.38 11.27
CA HIS A 136 3.77 4.96 12.45
C HIS A 136 2.35 5.50 12.35
N PHE A 137 1.39 4.58 12.22
CA PHE A 137 -0.04 4.92 12.18
C PHE A 137 -0.74 4.40 13.44
N SER A 138 -1.60 5.24 13.99
CA SER A 138 -2.46 4.86 15.10
C SER A 138 -3.86 5.32 14.78
N GLN A 139 -4.76 4.38 14.56
CA GLN A 139 -6.15 4.68 14.29
C GLN A 139 -6.74 5.52 15.45
N PRO A 140 -7.48 6.61 15.17
CA PRO A 140 -8.14 7.37 16.21
C PRO A 140 -9.22 6.53 16.90
N LEU A 141 -9.41 6.81 18.18
CA LEU A 141 -10.52 6.27 18.96
C LEU A 141 -11.83 6.78 18.37
N ALA A 142 -12.75 5.88 18.07
CA ALA A 142 -14.11 6.26 17.70
C ALA A 142 -15.04 6.05 18.90
N TYR A 143 -15.86 7.03 19.20
CA TYR A 143 -16.81 6.96 20.31
C TYR A 143 -18.13 7.63 19.97
N LEU A 144 -19.19 7.15 20.61
CA LEU A 144 -20.54 7.68 20.52
C LEU A 144 -21.14 7.83 21.94
N VAL A 145 -21.49 9.05 22.29
CA VAL A 145 -22.11 9.42 23.57
C VAL A 145 -23.61 9.54 23.41
N ARG A 146 -24.40 8.78 24.17
CA ARG A 146 -25.87 8.80 24.11
C ARG A 146 -26.53 8.31 25.41
N PRO A 147 -27.79 8.67 25.70
CA PRO A 147 -28.54 9.71 25.01
C PRO A 147 -27.99 11.11 25.34
N ASN A 148 -28.30 12.08 24.52
CA ASN A 148 -28.05 13.49 24.83
C ASN A 148 -29.23 14.30 24.27
N PRO A 149 -30.12 14.84 25.08
CA PRO A 149 -30.10 14.92 26.55
C PRO A 149 -30.16 13.57 27.26
N VAL A 150 -29.57 13.51 28.47
CA VAL A 150 -29.51 12.27 29.30
C VAL A 150 -30.31 12.46 30.59
N GLN A 151 -30.96 11.37 30.99
CA GLN A 151 -31.60 11.22 32.30
C GLN A 151 -31.11 9.91 32.93
N GLY A 152 -30.43 10.03 34.06
CA GLY A 152 -29.95 8.87 34.85
C GLY A 152 -28.60 8.33 34.38
N THR A 153 -28.51 7.67 33.24
CA THR A 153 -27.27 7.01 32.80
C THR A 153 -26.84 7.46 31.40
N LEU A 154 -25.61 7.94 31.28
CA LEU A 154 -24.94 8.26 30.02
C LEU A 154 -24.20 7.01 29.53
N HIS A 155 -24.42 6.64 28.27
CA HIS A 155 -23.74 5.54 27.61
C HIS A 155 -22.68 6.07 26.66
N LEU A 156 -21.51 5.44 26.70
CA LEU A 156 -20.40 5.69 25.77
C LEU A 156 -20.04 4.39 25.07
N SER A 157 -20.41 4.30 23.79
CA SER A 157 -19.93 3.21 22.93
C SER A 157 -18.59 3.61 22.37
N VAL A 158 -17.56 2.81 22.62
CA VAL A 158 -16.17 3.06 22.21
C VAL A 158 -15.71 1.95 21.31
N LEU A 159 -15.17 2.30 20.15
CA LEU A 159 -14.41 1.40 19.29
C LEU A 159 -12.94 1.73 19.45
N SER A 160 -12.21 0.87 20.17
CA SER A 160 -10.78 1.02 20.39
C SER A 160 -9.99 0.12 19.45
N PRO A 161 -9.04 0.65 18.66
CA PRO A 161 -8.21 -0.15 17.77
C PRO A 161 -7.11 -0.94 18.49
N ALA A 162 -6.83 -0.59 19.75
CA ALA A 162 -5.81 -1.22 20.58
C ALA A 162 -6.21 -1.15 22.06
N SER A 163 -5.59 -1.97 22.89
CA SER A 163 -5.74 -1.86 24.36
C SER A 163 -5.16 -0.54 24.84
N GLN A 164 -5.96 0.24 25.57
CA GLN A 164 -5.57 1.53 26.12
C GLN A 164 -6.40 1.89 27.35
N ARG A 165 -5.93 2.91 28.09
CA ARG A 165 -6.73 3.52 29.15
C ARG A 165 -7.63 4.60 28.55
N LEU A 166 -8.82 4.69 29.10
CA LEU A 166 -9.78 5.75 28.82
C LEU A 166 -10.21 6.33 30.16
N GLU A 167 -10.13 7.66 30.28
CA GLU A 167 -10.64 8.38 31.41
C GLU A 167 -11.79 9.31 30.97
N LEU A 168 -12.91 9.27 31.70
CA LEU A 168 -14.00 10.23 31.53
C LEU A 168 -13.97 11.21 32.70
N ARG A 169 -14.05 12.50 32.40
CA ARG A 169 -14.23 13.58 33.35
C ARG A 169 -15.45 14.38 32.97
N LEU A 170 -16.39 14.50 33.89
CA LEU A 170 -17.58 15.33 33.70
C LEU A 170 -17.42 16.62 34.51
N PHE A 171 -17.47 17.74 33.82
CA PHE A 171 -17.34 19.06 34.41
C PHE A 171 -18.70 19.76 34.45
N SER A 172 -18.98 20.44 35.56
CA SER A 172 -20.07 21.39 35.65
C SER A 172 -19.77 22.66 34.85
N ARG A 173 -20.76 23.53 34.69
CA ARG A 173 -20.63 24.76 33.92
C ARG A 173 -19.54 25.71 34.44
N ASP A 174 -19.25 25.68 35.72
CA ASP A 174 -18.19 26.45 36.41
C ASP A 174 -16.80 25.76 36.37
N GLY A 175 -16.67 24.70 35.61
CA GLY A 175 -15.38 24.02 35.39
C GLY A 175 -14.95 23.05 36.49
N LYS A 176 -15.84 22.74 37.45
CA LYS A 176 -15.56 21.79 38.52
C LYS A 176 -15.82 20.37 38.04
N VAL A 177 -14.88 19.44 38.29
CA VAL A 177 -15.09 18.03 38.05
C VAL A 177 -16.14 17.48 39.03
N VAL A 178 -17.25 16.98 38.51
CA VAL A 178 -18.36 16.42 39.29
C VAL A 178 -18.41 14.91 39.27
N LYS A 179 -17.84 14.28 38.20
CA LYS A 179 -17.66 12.82 38.08
C LYS A 179 -16.36 12.55 37.31
N GLY A 180 -15.68 11.46 37.67
CA GLY A 180 -14.53 10.93 36.96
C GLY A 180 -14.51 9.41 37.06
N GLN A 181 -14.14 8.75 35.98
CA GLN A 181 -14.03 7.29 35.95
C GLN A 181 -13.03 6.86 34.90
N GLU A 182 -12.25 5.80 35.22
CA GLU A 182 -11.28 5.21 34.31
C GLU A 182 -11.69 3.80 33.91
N TRP A 183 -11.33 3.43 32.68
CA TRP A 183 -11.47 2.08 32.14
C TRP A 183 -10.21 1.63 31.41
N SER A 184 -9.96 0.34 31.43
CA SER A 184 -9.00 -0.31 30.55
C SER A 184 -9.79 -0.92 29.38
N LEU A 185 -9.57 -0.38 28.18
CA LEU A 185 -10.19 -0.89 26.97
C LEU A 185 -9.35 -2.03 26.39
N SER A 186 -10.01 -3.02 25.82
CA SER A 186 -9.40 -3.99 24.89
C SER A 186 -9.56 -3.50 23.45
N ALA A 187 -8.85 -4.13 22.51
CA ALA A 187 -8.98 -3.83 21.09
C ALA A 187 -10.30 -4.35 20.50
N THR A 188 -11.42 -3.83 20.99
CA THR A 188 -12.78 -4.21 20.59
C THR A 188 -13.75 -3.06 20.84
N GLN A 189 -14.99 -3.22 20.42
CA GLN A 189 -16.07 -2.33 20.84
C GLN A 189 -16.40 -2.59 22.32
N THR A 190 -16.48 -1.53 23.12
CA THR A 190 -16.82 -1.57 24.52
C THR A 190 -17.93 -0.53 24.79
N ASP A 191 -18.97 -0.93 25.51
CA ASP A 191 -20.03 -0.03 25.96
C ASP A 191 -19.80 0.28 27.44
N LEU A 192 -19.58 1.56 27.73
CA LEU A 192 -19.34 2.11 29.05
C LEU A 192 -20.55 2.87 29.53
N GLN A 193 -20.74 2.92 30.86
CA GLN A 193 -21.86 3.62 31.48
C GLN A 193 -21.34 4.57 32.56
N LEU A 194 -21.88 5.80 32.56
CA LEU A 194 -21.63 6.79 33.58
C LEU A 194 -22.96 7.18 34.20
N ASP A 195 -23.14 6.84 35.49
CA ASP A 195 -24.31 7.28 36.24
C ASP A 195 -24.25 8.77 36.53
N VAL A 196 -25.27 9.52 36.07
CA VAL A 196 -25.45 10.95 36.24
C VAL A 196 -26.72 11.29 37.02
N SER A 197 -27.42 10.29 37.58
CA SER A 197 -28.74 10.45 38.27
C SER A 197 -28.71 11.38 39.48
N GLY A 198 -27.53 11.56 40.11
CA GLY A 198 -27.38 12.43 41.28
C GLY A 198 -26.99 13.88 40.94
N LEU A 199 -26.93 14.22 39.65
CA LEU A 199 -26.54 15.57 39.20
C LEU A 199 -27.77 16.42 38.91
N SER A 200 -27.65 17.73 39.15
CA SER A 200 -28.71 18.71 38.83
C SER A 200 -28.89 18.86 37.32
N SER A 201 -30.12 19.08 36.88
CA SER A 201 -30.39 19.38 35.47
C SER A 201 -29.59 20.58 35.00
N GLY A 202 -28.98 20.46 33.83
CA GLY A 202 -28.15 21.53 33.27
C GLY A 202 -27.15 21.07 32.22
N LEU A 203 -26.36 22.02 31.73
CA LEU A 203 -25.30 21.77 30.74
C LEU A 203 -24.01 21.38 31.47
N TYR A 204 -23.44 20.28 31.04
CA TYR A 204 -22.15 19.73 31.46
C TYR A 204 -21.22 19.56 30.31
N PHE A 205 -19.92 19.40 30.59
CA PHE A 205 -18.89 19.13 29.61
C PHE A 205 -18.24 17.78 29.97
N LEU A 206 -18.44 16.79 29.11
CA LEU A 206 -17.77 15.50 29.20
C LEU A 206 -16.44 15.58 28.46
N GLU A 207 -15.35 15.31 29.15
CA GLU A 207 -14.03 15.16 28.55
C GLU A 207 -13.71 13.67 28.51
N ILE A 208 -13.42 13.18 27.32
CA ILE A 208 -12.98 11.82 27.05
C ILE A 208 -11.48 11.90 26.81
N VAL A 209 -10.67 11.31 27.72
CA VAL A 209 -9.22 11.37 27.67
C VAL A 209 -8.68 10.02 27.28
N ASP A 210 -7.96 9.96 26.17
CA ASP A 210 -7.25 8.78 25.66
C ASP A 210 -5.73 9.02 25.60
N ASN A 211 -4.98 8.11 24.98
CA ASN A 211 -3.54 8.23 24.83
C ASN A 211 -3.09 9.33 23.83
N LYS A 212 -4.03 9.96 23.13
CA LYS A 212 -3.77 11.05 22.17
C LYS A 212 -4.17 12.42 22.71
N GLY A 213 -4.97 12.47 23.76
CA GLY A 213 -5.41 13.71 24.36
C GLY A 213 -6.84 13.68 24.87
N ALA A 214 -7.40 14.89 25.08
CA ALA A 214 -8.71 15.10 25.62
C ALA A 214 -9.69 15.54 24.52
N HIS A 215 -10.87 14.93 24.50
CA HIS A 215 -11.93 15.14 23.52
C HIS A 215 -13.20 15.64 24.24
N PRO A 216 -13.47 16.95 24.23
CA PRO A 216 -14.61 17.52 24.94
C PRO A 216 -15.92 17.32 24.18
N GLN A 217 -16.98 17.00 24.91
CA GLN A 217 -18.35 16.87 24.42
C GLN A 217 -19.32 17.63 25.34
N LYS A 218 -20.37 18.23 24.76
CA LYS A 218 -21.44 18.83 25.52
C LYS A 218 -22.50 17.80 25.86
N VAL A 219 -22.92 17.75 27.14
CA VAL A 219 -23.96 16.83 27.62
C VAL A 219 -25.02 17.67 28.36
N LEU A 220 -26.28 17.47 27.99
CA LEU A 220 -27.41 18.08 28.69
C LEU A 220 -28.03 17.01 29.62
N ILE A 221 -28.04 17.26 30.91
CA ILE A 221 -28.68 16.41 31.93
C ILE A 221 -30.06 17.02 32.23
N LEU A 222 -31.10 16.15 32.27
CA LEU A 222 -32.51 16.52 32.53
C LEU A 222 -32.91 16.21 33.96
#